data_5826eb78f5ae0221725f982f15e826e2
#
_entry.id   5826eb78f5ae0221725f982f15e826e2
#
_cell.length_a   1.000
_cell.length_b   1.000
_cell.length_c   1.000
_cell.angle_alpha   90.00
_cell.angle_beta   90.00
_cell.angle_gamma   90.00
#
_symmetry.space_group_name_H-M   'P 1'
#
loop_
_entity.id
_entity.type
_entity.pdbx_description
1 polymer ?
#
loop_
_entity_poly.entity_id
_entity_poly.type
_entity_poly.pdbx_seq_one_letter_code
_entity_poly.pdbx_strand_id
1 'polypeptide(L)'
;MADSASAGDRIFVHEHYTLHYRSAPPRVQWASAARLSYTALLLLEGALFWWSEGGEPERELKAPGAILAAPGQTLKVSGQQAHFILASLAPAFILDCAVRARLTRADAEITFPTQSIAGDERLARIARDLADELRAAEAGREIVIAALMEQGTVYLLRRYANIRRSDELELSRVGLVDRRVRRAVELMHAQLGRDLPLEELAAAAYLSPFHFSRLFKKVTGATPHAYLAQLRLERAQQLLATTDHSITEIGSRVGYASSSHFSKAFRQATGLTPRAFREALVLR
;
A
#
# COMPACT_ATOMS: atom_id res chain seq x y z
N MET A 1 -18.90 15.20 -8.82
CA MET A 1 -19.83 14.12 -8.42
C MET A 1 -19.13 13.32 -7.34
N ALA A 2 -19.77 13.11 -6.20
CA ALA A 2 -19.17 12.48 -5.04
C ALA A 2 -18.94 10.97 -5.32
N ASP A 3 -17.67 10.51 -5.22
CA ASP A 3 -17.39 9.10 -5.04
C ASP A 3 -17.80 8.72 -3.61
N SER A 4 -19.08 8.44 -3.44
CA SER A 4 -19.57 7.72 -2.28
C SER A 4 -19.06 6.26 -2.40
N ALA A 5 -18.72 5.65 -1.29
CA ALA A 5 -18.51 4.20 -1.26
C ALA A 5 -19.74 3.55 -1.89
N SER A 6 -19.55 2.60 -2.79
CA SER A 6 -20.65 1.75 -3.25
C SER A 6 -21.22 1.03 -2.02
N ALA A 7 -22.52 0.81 -1.97
CA ALA A 7 -23.16 0.11 -0.83
C ALA A 7 -22.54 -1.26 -0.50
N GLY A 8 -21.73 -1.81 -1.41
CA GLY A 8 -21.01 -3.08 -1.25
C GLY A 8 -19.51 -2.97 -0.97
N ASP A 9 -18.94 -1.76 -0.92
CA ASP A 9 -17.51 -1.60 -0.62
C ASP A 9 -17.22 -2.00 0.83
N ARG A 10 -16.09 -2.68 1.05
CA ARG A 10 -15.63 -3.11 2.38
C ARG A 10 -14.15 -2.83 2.54
N ILE A 11 -13.77 -2.33 3.72
CA ILE A 11 -12.37 -2.00 4.04
C ILE A 11 -11.99 -2.71 5.34
N PHE A 12 -10.87 -3.39 5.30
CA PHE A 12 -10.23 -3.97 6.46
C PHE A 12 -8.85 -3.35 6.65
N VAL A 13 -8.58 -2.81 7.85
CA VAL A 13 -7.31 -2.17 8.20
C VAL A 13 -6.63 -2.98 9.28
N HIS A 14 -5.47 -3.49 8.96
CA HIS A 14 -4.55 -4.17 9.88
C HIS A 14 -3.27 -3.33 10.03
N GLU A 15 -2.49 -3.57 11.07
CA GLU A 15 -1.23 -2.86 11.32
C GLU A 15 -0.28 -2.92 10.10
N HIS A 16 -0.26 -4.05 9.40
CA HIS A 16 0.70 -4.33 8.34
C HIS A 16 0.11 -4.32 6.94
N TYR A 17 -1.20 -4.26 6.79
CA TYR A 17 -1.86 -4.21 5.47
C TYR A 17 -3.25 -3.60 5.54
N THR A 18 -3.68 -3.10 4.40
CA THR A 18 -5.06 -2.63 4.21
C THR A 18 -5.65 -3.36 3.01
N LEU A 19 -6.85 -3.90 3.18
CA LEU A 19 -7.64 -4.52 2.12
C LEU A 19 -8.83 -3.63 1.80
N HIS A 20 -9.02 -3.36 0.53
CA HIS A 20 -10.14 -2.57 0.04
C HIS A 20 -10.89 -3.38 -1.03
N TYR A 21 -11.97 -4.04 -0.65
CA TYR A 21 -12.89 -4.69 -1.58
C TYR A 21 -13.79 -3.63 -2.22
N ARG A 22 -13.80 -3.60 -3.54
CA ARG A 22 -14.64 -2.71 -4.34
C ARG A 22 -15.71 -3.52 -5.06
N SER A 23 -16.98 -3.14 -4.84
CA SER A 23 -18.14 -3.82 -5.40
C SER A 23 -18.68 -3.04 -6.60
N ALA A 24 -18.28 -3.45 -7.80
CA ALA A 24 -18.77 -2.96 -9.09
C ALA A 24 -18.97 -1.42 -9.16
N PRO A 25 -17.98 -0.61 -8.79
CA PRO A 25 -18.12 0.83 -8.88
C PRO A 25 -18.44 1.23 -10.33
N PRO A 26 -19.32 2.24 -10.54
CA PRO A 26 -19.72 2.65 -11.88
C PRO A 26 -18.56 3.14 -12.73
N ARG A 27 -17.51 3.59 -12.09
CA ARG A 27 -16.24 3.97 -12.72
C ARG A 27 -15.08 3.67 -11.77
N VAL A 28 -14.10 2.95 -12.28
CA VAL A 28 -12.80 2.77 -11.64
C VAL A 28 -11.83 3.75 -12.28
N GLN A 29 -11.27 4.66 -11.51
CA GLN A 29 -10.13 5.48 -11.89
C GLN A 29 -9.25 5.58 -10.65
N TRP A 30 -8.17 4.81 -10.63
CA TRP A 30 -7.27 4.80 -9.50
C TRP A 30 -5.82 4.84 -9.99
N ALA A 31 -5.01 5.65 -9.32
CA ALA A 31 -3.59 5.70 -9.54
C ALA A 31 -2.88 5.56 -8.19
N SER A 32 -1.99 4.59 -8.06
CA SER A 32 -1.03 4.67 -6.97
C SER A 32 -0.01 5.74 -7.33
N ALA A 33 0.11 6.76 -6.52
CA ALA A 33 1.40 7.46 -6.43
C ALA A 33 2.45 6.41 -5.99
N ALA A 34 3.73 6.65 -6.30
CA ALA A 34 4.80 5.77 -5.85
C ALA A 34 4.65 5.45 -4.34
N ARG A 35 4.12 4.28 -4.03
CA ARG A 35 3.78 3.89 -2.64
C ARG A 35 4.98 3.24 -1.98
N LEU A 36 5.00 3.32 -0.67
CA LEU A 36 6.00 2.65 0.18
C LEU A 36 5.67 1.17 0.39
N SER A 37 4.42 0.79 0.12
CA SER A 37 3.89 -0.55 0.27
C SER A 37 3.82 -1.28 -1.07
N TYR A 38 3.92 -2.58 -1.01
CA TYR A 38 3.54 -3.43 -2.13
C TYR A 38 2.05 -3.28 -2.38
N THR A 39 1.66 -3.29 -3.64
CA THR A 39 0.26 -3.25 -4.03
C THR A 39 -0.09 -4.53 -4.79
N ALA A 40 -1.13 -5.23 -4.35
CA ALA A 40 -1.74 -6.31 -5.10
C ALA A 40 -3.19 -5.93 -5.42
N LEU A 41 -3.53 -5.88 -6.71
CA LEU A 41 -4.90 -5.79 -7.17
C LEU A 41 -5.34 -7.19 -7.57
N LEU A 42 -6.38 -7.71 -6.92
CA LEU A 42 -6.95 -9.04 -7.18
C LEU A 42 -8.32 -8.84 -7.84
N LEU A 43 -8.41 -9.09 -9.14
CA LEU A 43 -9.64 -8.94 -9.91
C LEU A 43 -10.47 -10.22 -9.83
N LEU A 44 -11.68 -10.10 -9.31
CA LEU A 44 -12.62 -11.19 -9.06
C LEU A 44 -13.61 -11.38 -10.20
N GLU A 45 -14.15 -10.25 -10.70
CA GLU A 45 -15.14 -10.23 -11.79
C GLU A 45 -14.94 -9.00 -12.67
N GLY A 46 -15.27 -9.12 -13.95
CA GLY A 46 -15.17 -8.05 -14.93
C GLY A 46 -13.79 -7.94 -15.59
N ALA A 47 -13.50 -6.75 -16.09
CA ALA A 47 -12.22 -6.42 -16.71
C ALA A 47 -11.76 -5.01 -16.31
N LEU A 48 -10.45 -4.82 -16.20
CA LEU A 48 -9.81 -3.55 -15.93
C LEU A 48 -8.69 -3.31 -16.93
N PHE A 49 -8.47 -2.05 -17.26
CA PHE A 49 -7.29 -1.62 -18.00
C PHE A 49 -6.26 -1.07 -17.02
N TRP A 50 -5.00 -1.38 -17.24
CA TRP A 50 -3.92 -0.96 -16.37
C TRP A 50 -2.66 -0.58 -17.14
N TRP A 51 -1.86 0.31 -16.53
CA TRP A 51 -0.53 0.69 -17.02
C TRP A 51 0.36 1.15 -15.90
N SER A 52 1.68 1.01 -16.07
CA SER A 52 2.71 1.49 -15.15
C SER A 52 3.45 2.71 -15.75
N GLU A 53 4.10 3.51 -14.91
CA GLU A 53 4.98 4.57 -15.40
C GLU A 53 6.18 3.97 -16.14
N GLY A 54 6.38 4.37 -17.40
CA GLY A 54 7.45 3.87 -18.27
C GLY A 54 7.05 3.77 -19.73
N GLY A 55 5.79 4.12 -20.08
CA GLY A 55 5.35 4.24 -21.48
C GLY A 55 4.90 2.92 -22.11
N GLU A 56 4.68 1.87 -21.32
CA GLU A 56 4.03 0.68 -21.86
C GLU A 56 2.56 0.96 -22.19
N PRO A 57 2.05 0.37 -23.31
CA PRO A 57 0.66 0.55 -23.70
C PRO A 57 -0.28 0.02 -22.60
N GLU A 58 -1.45 0.61 -22.51
CA GLU A 58 -2.54 0.14 -21.67
C GLU A 58 -2.84 -1.35 -21.93
N ARG A 59 -2.89 -2.14 -20.87
CA ARG A 59 -3.12 -3.60 -20.95
C ARG A 59 -4.44 -3.95 -20.29
N GLU A 60 -5.17 -4.88 -20.89
CA GLU A 60 -6.39 -5.41 -20.30
C GLU A 60 -6.06 -6.54 -19.32
N LEU A 61 -6.66 -6.47 -18.12
CA LEU A 61 -6.71 -7.56 -17.15
C LEU A 61 -8.14 -8.08 -17.11
N LYS A 62 -8.32 -9.37 -17.35
CA LYS A 62 -9.62 -10.08 -17.23
C LYS A 62 -9.64 -10.90 -15.94
N ALA A 63 -10.81 -11.00 -15.34
CA ALA A 63 -11.04 -11.86 -14.18
C ALA A 63 -11.07 -13.36 -14.58
N PRO A 64 -10.58 -14.27 -13.70
CA PRO A 64 -9.80 -13.98 -12.51
C PRO A 64 -8.36 -13.57 -12.85
N GLY A 65 -7.86 -12.51 -12.23
CA GLY A 65 -6.52 -12.01 -12.52
C GLY A 65 -5.98 -11.14 -11.40
N ALA A 66 -4.69 -10.88 -11.45
CA ALA A 66 -4.04 -10.00 -10.47
C ALA A 66 -2.98 -9.11 -11.10
N ILE A 67 -2.68 -7.99 -10.43
CA ILE A 67 -1.56 -7.12 -10.75
C ILE A 67 -0.76 -6.93 -9.47
N LEU A 68 0.56 -7.09 -9.58
CA LEU A 68 1.50 -6.82 -8.50
C LEU A 68 2.35 -5.62 -8.84
N ALA A 69 2.53 -4.72 -7.89
CA ALA A 69 3.44 -3.58 -8.00
C ALA A 69 4.30 -3.47 -6.74
N ALA A 70 5.60 -3.29 -6.92
CA ALA A 70 6.55 -3.09 -5.83
C ALA A 70 6.49 -1.65 -5.29
N PRO A 71 7.06 -1.39 -4.09
CA PRO A 71 7.25 -0.04 -3.59
C PRO A 71 7.96 0.84 -4.62
N GLY A 72 7.54 2.10 -4.73
CA GLY A 72 8.08 3.06 -5.68
C GLY A 72 7.54 2.95 -7.10
N GLN A 73 6.77 1.92 -7.43
CA GLN A 73 6.13 1.78 -8.74
C GLN A 73 4.75 2.45 -8.78
N THR A 74 4.48 3.14 -9.86
CA THR A 74 3.16 3.73 -10.13
C THR A 74 2.31 2.75 -10.90
N LEU A 75 1.13 2.46 -10.39
CA LEU A 75 0.11 1.67 -11.06
C LEU A 75 -1.11 2.54 -11.31
N LYS A 76 -1.57 2.58 -12.54
CA LYS A 76 -2.83 3.24 -12.91
C LYS A 76 -3.80 2.19 -13.40
N VAL A 77 -5.05 2.31 -12.99
CA VAL A 77 -6.13 1.38 -13.33
C VAL A 77 -7.36 2.15 -13.73
N SER A 78 -8.02 1.70 -14.79
CA SER A 78 -9.31 2.21 -15.23
C SER A 78 -10.28 1.07 -15.60
N GLY A 79 -11.58 1.32 -15.50
CA GLY A 79 -12.60 0.35 -15.87
C GLY A 79 -13.98 0.69 -15.34
N GLN A 80 -14.90 -0.25 -15.46
CA GLN A 80 -16.28 -0.12 -15.01
C GLN A 80 -16.79 -1.47 -14.50
N GLN A 81 -17.67 -1.43 -13.50
CA GLN A 81 -18.43 -2.59 -13.00
C GLN A 81 -17.56 -3.82 -12.68
N ALA A 82 -16.36 -3.62 -12.21
CA ALA A 82 -15.44 -4.69 -11.82
C ALA A 82 -15.46 -4.92 -10.30
N HIS A 83 -15.41 -6.18 -9.89
CA HIS A 83 -15.22 -6.56 -8.49
C HIS A 83 -13.77 -6.90 -8.24
N PHE A 84 -13.14 -6.22 -7.30
CA PHE A 84 -11.72 -6.43 -7.01
C PHE A 84 -11.35 -6.11 -5.56
N ILE A 85 -10.25 -6.69 -5.10
CA ILE A 85 -9.59 -6.33 -3.85
C ILE A 85 -8.31 -5.58 -4.19
N LEU A 86 -8.13 -4.41 -3.59
CA LEU A 86 -6.88 -3.70 -3.56
C LEU A 86 -6.21 -3.93 -2.21
N ALA A 87 -5.10 -4.66 -2.20
CA ALA A 87 -4.30 -4.91 -1.01
C ALA A 87 -3.06 -4.01 -1.03
N SER A 88 -2.84 -3.26 0.05
CA SER A 88 -1.61 -2.53 0.32
C SER A 88 -0.87 -3.24 1.44
N LEU A 89 0.36 -3.71 1.20
CA LEU A 89 1.13 -4.57 2.09
C LEU A 89 2.41 -3.85 2.52
N ALA A 90 2.62 -3.72 3.81
CA ALA A 90 3.87 -3.15 4.33
C ALA A 90 5.07 -4.02 3.97
N PRO A 91 6.24 -3.44 3.60
CA PRO A 91 7.45 -4.21 3.33
C PRO A 91 7.86 -5.13 4.49
N ALA A 92 7.64 -4.68 5.73
CA ALA A 92 7.91 -5.48 6.92
C ALA A 92 7.07 -6.77 6.96
N PHE A 93 5.81 -6.73 6.54
CA PHE A 93 4.95 -7.92 6.48
C PHE A 93 5.43 -8.92 5.42
N ILE A 94 5.80 -8.42 4.24
CA ILE A 94 6.34 -9.26 3.16
C ILE A 94 7.64 -9.95 3.61
N LEU A 95 8.53 -9.19 4.25
CA LEU A 95 9.79 -9.73 4.76
C LEU A 95 9.57 -10.74 5.89
N ASP A 96 8.69 -10.45 6.86
CA ASP A 96 8.35 -11.37 7.94
C ASP A 96 7.82 -12.70 7.40
N CYS A 97 6.86 -12.65 6.46
CA CYS A 97 6.34 -13.85 5.80
C CYS A 97 7.45 -14.64 5.08
N ALA A 98 8.38 -13.95 4.41
CA ALA A 98 9.47 -14.60 3.69
C ALA A 98 10.46 -15.29 4.64
N VAL A 99 10.80 -14.64 5.75
CA VAL A 99 11.71 -15.18 6.78
C VAL A 99 11.07 -16.37 7.49
N ARG A 100 9.82 -16.25 7.95
CA ARG A 100 9.08 -17.33 8.62
C ARG A 100 8.88 -18.53 7.70
N ALA A 101 8.64 -18.28 6.41
CA ALA A 101 8.53 -19.33 5.39
C ALA A 101 9.91 -19.91 4.96
N ARG A 102 11.01 -19.44 5.53
CA ARG A 102 12.39 -19.86 5.22
C ARG A 102 12.77 -19.67 3.74
N LEU A 103 12.17 -18.69 3.09
CA LEU A 103 12.49 -18.34 1.70
C LEU A 103 13.72 -17.44 1.62
N THR A 104 13.99 -16.69 2.68
CA THR A 104 15.12 -15.77 2.77
C THR A 104 15.53 -15.48 4.22
N ARG A 105 16.54 -14.60 4.37
CA ARG A 105 16.97 -14.03 5.64
C ARG A 105 16.46 -12.57 5.76
N ALA A 106 16.59 -11.99 6.93
CA ALA A 106 16.08 -10.65 7.24
C ALA A 106 16.75 -9.50 6.46
N ASP A 107 17.85 -9.75 5.79
CA ASP A 107 18.65 -8.79 5.02
C ASP A 107 18.41 -8.86 3.50
N ALA A 108 17.48 -9.69 3.04
CA ALA A 108 17.21 -9.85 1.62
C ALA A 108 16.35 -8.73 1.03
N GLU A 109 16.64 -8.40 -0.21
CA GLU A 109 15.79 -7.57 -1.06
C GLU A 109 14.75 -8.45 -1.76
N ILE A 110 13.48 -8.13 -1.55
CA ILE A 110 12.34 -8.79 -2.18
C ILE A 110 11.73 -7.83 -3.19
N THR A 111 11.66 -8.26 -4.44
CA THR A 111 11.01 -7.48 -5.50
C THR A 111 9.98 -8.33 -6.23
N PHE A 112 8.88 -7.69 -6.63
CA PHE A 112 7.95 -8.28 -7.58
C PHE A 112 8.08 -7.47 -8.88
N PRO A 113 8.35 -8.11 -10.02
CA PRO A 113 8.22 -7.40 -11.28
C PRO A 113 6.77 -6.94 -11.44
N THR A 114 6.55 -5.70 -11.91
CA THR A 114 5.19 -5.22 -12.23
C THR A 114 4.66 -6.05 -13.38
N GLN A 115 3.71 -6.90 -13.08
CA GLN A 115 3.14 -7.84 -14.05
C GLN A 115 1.68 -8.13 -13.75
N SER A 116 0.94 -8.47 -14.80
CA SER A 116 -0.37 -9.10 -14.67
C SER A 116 -0.22 -10.61 -14.56
N ILE A 117 -1.00 -11.20 -13.69
CA ILE A 117 -1.12 -12.63 -13.48
C ILE A 117 -2.52 -13.02 -13.94
N ALA A 118 -2.61 -13.91 -14.91
CA ALA A 118 -3.88 -14.44 -15.41
C ALA A 118 -3.89 -15.95 -15.28
N GLY A 119 -5.07 -16.54 -15.07
CA GLY A 119 -5.24 -18.00 -15.02
C GLY A 119 -4.62 -18.70 -13.83
N ASP A 120 -4.27 -18.00 -12.77
CA ASP A 120 -3.76 -18.60 -11.53
C ASP A 120 -4.94 -18.96 -10.61
N GLU A 121 -5.43 -20.18 -10.72
CA GLU A 121 -6.58 -20.69 -9.97
C GLU A 121 -6.37 -20.68 -8.46
N ARG A 122 -5.13 -20.85 -7.99
CA ARG A 122 -4.85 -20.82 -6.54
C ARG A 122 -4.96 -19.40 -6.00
N LEU A 123 -4.40 -18.43 -6.71
CA LEU A 123 -4.51 -17.03 -6.35
C LEU A 123 -5.96 -16.55 -6.44
N ALA A 124 -6.68 -16.97 -7.48
CA ALA A 124 -8.11 -16.69 -7.65
C ALA A 124 -8.96 -17.22 -6.52
N ARG A 125 -8.65 -18.41 -5.99
CA ARG A 125 -9.35 -18.98 -4.84
C ARG A 125 -9.10 -18.16 -3.57
N ILE A 126 -7.84 -17.84 -3.27
CA ILE A 126 -7.48 -17.00 -2.12
C ILE A 126 -8.18 -15.63 -2.20
N ALA A 127 -8.24 -15.04 -3.40
CA ALA A 127 -8.92 -13.77 -3.61
C ALA A 127 -10.44 -13.85 -3.35
N ARG A 128 -11.09 -14.95 -3.76
CA ARG A 128 -12.52 -15.19 -3.47
C ARG A 128 -12.77 -15.39 -1.99
N ASP A 129 -11.96 -16.23 -1.32
CA ASP A 129 -12.08 -16.49 0.11
C ASP A 129 -11.91 -15.18 0.91
N LEU A 130 -10.93 -14.32 0.53
CA LEU A 130 -10.78 -12.98 1.12
C LEU A 130 -12.00 -12.08 0.86
N ALA A 131 -12.57 -12.11 -0.34
CA ALA A 131 -13.77 -11.32 -0.65
C ALA A 131 -14.98 -11.78 0.16
N ASP A 132 -15.12 -13.08 0.37
CA ASP A 132 -16.21 -13.65 1.16
C ASP A 132 -16.07 -13.24 2.63
N GLU A 133 -14.90 -13.33 3.22
CA GLU A 133 -14.63 -12.86 4.59
C GLU A 133 -14.82 -11.33 4.76
N LEU A 134 -14.42 -10.55 3.77
CA LEU A 134 -14.63 -9.08 3.82
C LEU A 134 -16.12 -8.70 3.76
N ARG A 135 -16.96 -9.53 3.11
CA ARG A 135 -18.41 -9.32 3.01
C ARG A 135 -19.18 -9.92 4.17
N ALA A 136 -18.67 -11.02 4.74
CA ALA A 136 -19.30 -11.69 5.87
C ALA A 136 -19.17 -10.84 7.15
N ALA A 137 -20.18 -10.91 8.02
CA ALA A 137 -20.17 -10.31 9.35
C ALA A 137 -20.02 -11.37 10.43
N GLU A 138 -19.15 -12.37 10.21
CA GLU A 138 -18.99 -13.51 11.07
C GLU A 138 -17.92 -13.29 12.15
N ALA A 139 -18.09 -13.93 13.30
CA ALA A 139 -17.10 -13.91 14.37
C ALA A 139 -15.82 -14.63 13.91
N GLY A 140 -14.64 -14.08 14.29
CA GLY A 140 -13.35 -14.69 13.93
C GLY A 140 -12.81 -14.34 12.55
N ARG A 141 -13.54 -13.56 11.74
CA ARG A 141 -13.08 -13.15 10.38
C ARG A 141 -11.69 -12.52 10.36
N GLU A 142 -11.30 -11.75 11.40
CA GLU A 142 -9.96 -11.16 11.47
C GLU A 142 -8.87 -12.23 11.45
N ILE A 143 -9.09 -13.36 12.12
CA ILE A 143 -8.16 -14.49 12.15
C ILE A 143 -8.12 -15.16 10.77
N VAL A 144 -9.28 -15.34 10.13
CA VAL A 144 -9.36 -15.94 8.80
C VAL A 144 -8.70 -15.06 7.76
N ILE A 145 -8.98 -13.74 7.76
CA ILE A 145 -8.32 -12.78 6.88
C ILE A 145 -6.80 -12.80 7.08
N ALA A 146 -6.32 -12.82 8.34
CA ALA A 146 -4.88 -12.88 8.61
C ALA A 146 -4.24 -14.14 8.05
N ALA A 147 -4.89 -15.31 8.23
CA ALA A 147 -4.41 -16.58 7.69
C ALA A 147 -4.38 -16.59 6.14
N LEU A 148 -5.42 -16.06 5.49
CA LEU A 148 -5.49 -15.94 4.03
C LEU A 148 -4.42 -14.97 3.49
N MET A 149 -4.16 -13.86 4.20
CA MET A 149 -3.13 -12.90 3.84
C MET A 149 -1.73 -13.50 3.95
N GLU A 150 -1.44 -14.24 5.01
CA GLU A 150 -0.16 -14.97 5.13
C GLU A 150 -0.02 -16.03 4.04
N GLN A 151 -1.05 -16.85 3.82
CA GLN A 151 -1.06 -17.88 2.78
C GLN A 151 -0.84 -17.28 1.39
N GLY A 152 -1.58 -16.22 1.05
CA GLY A 152 -1.47 -15.52 -0.23
C GLY A 152 -0.09 -14.90 -0.42
N THR A 153 0.43 -14.23 0.61
CA THR A 153 1.77 -13.62 0.58
C THR A 153 2.85 -14.67 0.37
N VAL A 154 2.84 -15.76 1.11
CA VAL A 154 3.81 -16.86 0.92
C VAL A 154 3.69 -17.49 -0.46
N TYR A 155 2.47 -17.61 -0.98
CA TYR A 155 2.26 -18.10 -2.34
C TYR A 155 2.86 -17.16 -3.39
N LEU A 156 2.59 -15.85 -3.29
CA LEU A 156 3.16 -14.84 -4.19
C LEU A 156 4.69 -14.81 -4.12
N LEU A 157 5.27 -14.90 -2.92
CA LEU A 157 6.71 -14.96 -2.71
C LEU A 157 7.35 -16.16 -3.42
N ARG A 158 6.73 -17.32 -3.33
CA ARG A 158 7.25 -18.55 -3.96
C ARG A 158 7.16 -18.54 -5.48
N ARG A 159 6.15 -17.92 -6.03
CA ARG A 159 5.82 -18.05 -7.44
C ARG A 159 6.29 -16.87 -8.28
N TYR A 160 6.27 -15.66 -7.72
CA TYR A 160 6.39 -14.41 -8.46
C TYR A 160 7.47 -13.47 -7.96
N ALA A 161 8.04 -13.69 -6.76
CA ALA A 161 9.07 -12.81 -6.23
C ALA A 161 10.45 -13.12 -6.78
N ASN A 162 11.21 -12.08 -7.04
CA ASN A 162 12.65 -12.14 -7.17
C ASN A 162 13.27 -11.84 -5.80
N ILE A 163 13.89 -12.83 -5.21
CA ILE A 163 14.56 -12.71 -3.90
C ILE A 163 16.06 -12.69 -4.18
N ARG A 164 16.71 -11.56 -3.96
CA ARG A 164 18.15 -11.40 -4.08
C ARG A 164 18.78 -11.41 -2.70
N ARG A 165 19.82 -12.23 -2.54
CA ARG A 165 20.65 -12.18 -1.34
C ARG A 165 21.51 -10.92 -1.40
N SER A 166 21.64 -10.26 -0.26
CA SER A 166 22.45 -9.04 -0.13
C SER A 166 23.97 -9.29 -0.26
N ASP A 167 24.41 -10.53 -0.44
CA ASP A 167 25.82 -10.92 -0.46
C ASP A 167 26.62 -10.38 -1.67
N GLU A 168 25.95 -9.86 -2.70
CA GLU A 168 26.61 -9.32 -3.91
C GLU A 168 26.59 -7.79 -4.03
N LEU A 169 25.95 -7.08 -3.09
CA LEU A 169 25.98 -5.63 -3.09
C LEU A 169 27.10 -5.14 -2.17
N GLU A 170 28.02 -4.37 -2.72
CA GLU A 170 29.09 -3.63 -2.02
C GLU A 170 28.65 -3.17 -0.61
N LEU A 171 28.84 -4.04 0.36
CA LEU A 171 28.41 -3.96 1.77
C LEU A 171 28.79 -2.67 2.50
N SER A 172 29.76 -1.91 1.99
CA SER A 172 30.26 -0.70 2.65
C SER A 172 29.45 0.57 2.32
N ARG A 173 28.82 0.65 1.14
CA ARG A 173 28.07 1.85 0.74
C ARG A 173 26.58 1.76 1.04
N VAL A 174 25.95 0.60 0.83
CA VAL A 174 24.50 0.42 1.03
C VAL A 174 24.12 0.46 2.51
N GLY A 175 24.91 -0.13 3.39
CA GLY A 175 24.64 -0.10 4.84
C GLY A 175 24.75 1.29 5.47
N LEU A 176 25.68 2.14 4.99
CA LEU A 176 25.81 3.54 5.44
C LEU A 176 24.70 4.43 4.88
N VAL A 177 24.34 4.20 3.64
CA VAL A 177 23.23 4.89 2.96
C VAL A 177 21.90 4.58 3.65
N ASP A 178 21.65 3.32 3.97
CA ASP A 178 20.45 2.87 4.67
C ASP A 178 20.35 3.49 6.08
N ARG A 179 21.43 3.55 6.85
CA ARG A 179 21.44 4.16 8.20
C ARG A 179 21.09 5.65 8.20
N ARG A 180 21.54 6.42 7.20
CA ARG A 180 21.24 7.86 7.10
C ARG A 180 19.78 8.08 6.74
N VAL A 181 19.28 7.37 5.72
CA VAL A 181 17.88 7.42 5.31
C VAL A 181 17.00 6.88 6.45
N ARG A 182 17.41 5.82 7.12
CA ARG A 182 16.67 5.23 8.26
C ARG A 182 16.42 6.25 9.37
N ARG A 183 17.41 7.04 9.79
CA ARG A 183 17.23 8.09 10.80
C ARG A 183 16.18 9.13 10.41
N ALA A 184 16.18 9.56 9.15
CA ALA A 184 15.16 10.47 8.66
C ALA A 184 13.77 9.82 8.65
N VAL A 185 13.66 8.53 8.29
CA VAL A 185 12.42 7.77 8.33
C VAL A 185 11.94 7.58 9.78
N GLU A 186 12.83 7.26 10.71
CA GLU A 186 12.50 7.17 12.14
C GLU A 186 11.97 8.52 12.68
N LEU A 187 12.58 9.64 12.29
CA LEU A 187 12.11 10.98 12.63
C LEU A 187 10.72 11.26 12.05
N MET A 188 10.48 10.88 10.78
CA MET A 188 9.15 11.01 10.16
C MET A 188 8.10 10.21 10.92
N HIS A 189 8.39 8.97 11.31
CA HIS A 189 7.46 8.14 12.09
C HIS A 189 7.18 8.72 13.49
N ALA A 190 8.22 9.19 14.17
CA ALA A 190 8.11 9.74 15.52
C ALA A 190 7.33 11.06 15.57
N GLN A 191 7.35 11.84 14.49
CA GLN A 191 6.89 13.23 14.49
C GLN A 191 5.98 13.58 13.31
N LEU A 192 5.28 12.61 12.73
CA LEU A 192 4.47 12.80 11.53
C LEU A 192 3.34 13.84 11.67
N GLY A 193 2.89 14.10 12.89
CA GLY A 193 1.80 15.07 13.18
C GLY A 193 2.21 16.54 13.13
N ARG A 194 3.50 16.86 13.04
CA ARG A 194 3.98 18.23 12.92
C ARG A 194 4.59 18.53 11.55
N ASP A 195 4.85 19.79 11.28
CA ASP A 195 5.63 20.15 10.10
C ASP A 195 7.06 19.64 10.21
N LEU A 196 7.56 19.01 9.15
CA LEU A 196 8.89 18.44 9.04
C LEU A 196 9.54 18.96 7.76
N PRO A 197 10.24 20.09 7.83
CA PRO A 197 10.91 20.68 6.69
C PRO A 197 12.05 19.78 6.19
N LEU A 198 12.36 19.88 4.90
CA LEU A 198 13.39 19.07 4.24
C LEU A 198 14.75 19.22 4.92
N GLU A 199 15.05 20.42 5.39
CA GLU A 199 16.29 20.77 6.08
C GLU A 199 16.48 19.95 7.35
N GLU A 200 15.41 19.76 8.11
CA GLU A 200 15.45 18.97 9.36
C GLU A 200 15.66 17.48 9.07
N LEU A 201 14.96 16.94 8.08
CA LEU A 201 15.13 15.56 7.64
C LEU A 201 16.55 15.30 7.11
N ALA A 202 17.11 16.26 6.36
CA ALA A 202 18.46 16.19 5.84
C ALA A 202 19.50 16.27 6.96
N ALA A 203 19.29 17.14 7.96
CA ALA A 203 20.14 17.24 9.14
C ALA A 203 20.15 15.93 9.95
N ALA A 204 19.00 15.28 10.15
CA ALA A 204 18.91 13.96 10.80
C ALA A 204 19.72 12.89 10.04
N ALA A 205 19.82 13.02 8.74
CA ALA A 205 20.62 12.16 7.87
C ALA A 205 22.10 12.60 7.74
N TYR A 206 22.51 13.70 8.35
CA TYR A 206 23.84 14.33 8.19
C TYR A 206 24.18 14.65 6.73
N LEU A 207 23.22 15.15 5.98
CA LEU A 207 23.35 15.49 4.57
C LEU A 207 22.84 16.91 4.28
N SER A 208 23.31 17.51 3.20
CA SER A 208 22.63 18.69 2.66
C SER A 208 21.25 18.32 2.08
N PRO A 209 20.28 19.25 2.07
CA PRO A 209 18.92 18.98 1.56
C PRO A 209 18.90 18.40 0.15
N PHE A 210 19.79 18.90 -0.74
CA PHE A 210 19.90 18.42 -2.10
C PHE A 210 20.40 16.97 -2.17
N HIS A 211 21.48 16.65 -1.46
CA HIS A 211 22.02 15.28 -1.43
C HIS A 211 21.06 14.31 -0.75
N PHE A 212 20.42 14.75 0.34
CA PHE A 212 19.41 13.96 1.03
C PHE A 212 18.23 13.60 0.10
N SER A 213 17.64 14.60 -0.58
CA SER A 213 16.51 14.38 -1.46
C SER A 213 16.82 13.38 -2.58
N ARG A 214 17.99 13.50 -3.23
CA ARG A 214 18.45 12.55 -4.26
C ARG A 214 18.64 11.14 -3.70
N LEU A 215 19.35 11.05 -2.56
CA LEU A 215 19.64 9.78 -1.94
C LEU A 215 18.38 9.11 -1.46
N PHE A 216 17.51 9.85 -0.77
CA PHE A 216 16.25 9.37 -0.26
C PHE A 216 15.38 8.79 -1.40
N LYS A 217 15.22 9.54 -2.50
CA LYS A 217 14.48 9.07 -3.68
C LYS A 217 15.14 7.83 -4.31
N LYS A 218 16.47 7.77 -4.36
CA LYS A 218 17.19 6.60 -4.89
C LYS A 218 16.95 5.34 -4.04
N VAL A 219 16.89 5.49 -2.72
CA VAL A 219 16.74 4.37 -1.77
C VAL A 219 15.28 3.95 -1.62
N THR A 220 14.35 4.92 -1.49
CA THR A 220 12.94 4.64 -1.18
C THR A 220 12.01 4.63 -2.39
N GLY A 221 12.50 5.09 -3.55
CA GLY A 221 11.67 5.28 -4.75
C GLY A 221 10.80 6.55 -4.72
N ALA A 222 10.66 7.22 -3.57
CA ALA A 222 9.80 8.38 -3.37
C ALA A 222 10.60 9.61 -2.88
N THR A 223 10.07 10.82 -3.14
CA THR A 223 10.65 12.01 -2.53
C THR A 223 10.34 12.05 -1.01
N PRO A 224 11.17 12.71 -0.16
CA PRO A 224 10.90 12.82 1.27
C PRO A 224 9.49 13.33 1.60
N HIS A 225 9.02 14.35 0.87
CA HIS A 225 7.67 14.90 1.04
C HIS A 225 6.57 13.89 0.67
N ALA A 226 6.71 13.19 -0.45
CA ALA A 226 5.74 12.18 -0.87
C ALA A 226 5.70 11.00 0.12
N TYR A 227 6.86 10.61 0.66
CA TYR A 227 6.99 9.59 1.68
C TYR A 227 6.25 9.98 2.97
N LEU A 228 6.52 11.18 3.50
CA LEU A 228 5.87 11.69 4.70
C LEU A 228 4.33 11.81 4.50
N ALA A 229 3.90 12.30 3.34
CA ALA A 229 2.47 12.39 3.01
C ALA A 229 1.80 11.01 3.04
N GLN A 230 2.47 9.98 2.52
CA GLN A 230 1.95 8.61 2.55
C GLN A 230 1.89 8.06 3.98
N LEU A 231 2.93 8.22 4.80
CA LEU A 231 2.91 7.82 6.20
C LEU A 231 1.74 8.46 6.97
N ARG A 232 1.50 9.76 6.73
CA ARG A 232 0.37 10.48 7.32
C ARG A 232 -0.97 9.85 6.93
N LEU A 233 -1.14 9.49 5.66
CA LEU A 233 -2.37 8.88 5.17
C LEU A 233 -2.55 7.45 5.68
N GLU A 234 -1.51 6.66 5.79
CA GLU A 234 -1.54 5.33 6.40
C GLU A 234 -1.94 5.42 7.89
N ARG A 235 -1.34 6.36 8.63
CA ARG A 235 -1.75 6.63 10.02
C ARG A 235 -3.19 7.11 10.13
N ALA A 236 -3.66 7.93 9.19
CA ALA A 236 -5.05 8.37 9.16
C ALA A 236 -6.01 7.19 8.93
N GLN A 237 -5.68 6.24 8.07
CA GLN A 237 -6.49 5.03 7.86
C GLN A 237 -6.61 4.21 9.16
N GLN A 238 -5.50 4.04 9.88
CA GLN A 238 -5.50 3.36 11.18
C GLN A 238 -6.39 4.09 12.19
N LEU A 239 -6.24 5.43 12.33
CA LEU A 239 -7.06 6.21 13.25
C LEU A 239 -8.55 6.17 12.89
N LEU A 240 -8.88 6.18 11.60
CA LEU A 240 -10.27 6.02 11.13
C LEU A 240 -10.86 4.66 11.54
N ALA A 241 -10.04 3.61 11.53
CA ALA A 241 -10.47 2.25 11.87
C ALA A 241 -10.51 1.99 13.38
N THR A 242 -9.64 2.64 14.16
CA THR A 242 -9.46 2.29 15.58
C THR A 242 -10.00 3.33 16.56
N THR A 243 -10.47 4.48 16.09
CA THR A 243 -10.94 5.57 16.96
C THR A 243 -12.21 6.23 16.44
N ASP A 244 -12.94 6.88 17.34
CA ASP A 244 -14.12 7.69 17.01
C ASP A 244 -13.80 9.18 16.80
N HIS A 245 -12.52 9.53 16.68
CA HIS A 245 -12.10 10.92 16.41
C HIS A 245 -12.79 11.49 15.17
N SER A 246 -13.12 12.77 15.20
CA SER A 246 -13.66 13.47 14.04
C SER A 246 -12.66 13.48 12.88
N ILE A 247 -13.17 13.60 11.66
CA ILE A 247 -12.33 13.70 10.45
C ILE A 247 -11.35 14.88 10.55
N THR A 248 -11.82 16.02 11.10
CA THR A 248 -10.98 17.20 11.31
C THR A 248 -9.87 16.93 12.32
N GLU A 249 -10.19 16.27 13.41
CA GLU A 249 -9.21 15.92 14.45
C GLU A 249 -8.16 14.93 13.92
N ILE A 250 -8.58 13.90 13.17
CA ILE A 250 -7.64 12.98 12.54
C ILE A 250 -6.70 13.72 11.58
N GLY A 251 -7.24 14.60 10.73
CA GLY A 251 -6.44 15.42 9.82
C GLY A 251 -5.36 16.22 10.55
N SER A 252 -5.72 16.88 11.64
CA SER A 252 -4.78 17.63 12.50
C SER A 252 -3.73 16.73 13.13
N ARG A 253 -4.13 15.58 13.70
CA ARG A 253 -3.23 14.63 14.37
C ARG A 253 -2.17 14.03 13.42
N VAL A 254 -2.51 13.90 12.14
CA VAL A 254 -1.59 13.40 11.13
C VAL A 254 -0.86 14.52 10.36
N GLY A 255 -0.93 15.77 10.84
CA GLY A 255 -0.13 16.87 10.35
C GLY A 255 -0.67 17.62 9.14
N TYR A 256 -1.99 17.62 8.92
CA TYR A 256 -2.65 18.48 7.94
C TYR A 256 -3.21 19.73 8.61
N ALA A 257 -2.81 20.90 8.13
CA ALA A 257 -3.30 22.17 8.65
C ALA A 257 -4.78 22.46 8.32
N SER A 258 -5.34 21.79 7.31
CA SER A 258 -6.71 22.02 6.84
C SER A 258 -7.40 20.69 6.55
N SER A 259 -8.64 20.55 7.06
CA SER A 259 -9.50 19.40 6.83
C SER A 259 -9.82 19.20 5.34
N SER A 260 -9.94 20.28 4.57
CA SER A 260 -10.17 20.21 3.12
C SER A 260 -8.97 19.64 2.39
N HIS A 261 -7.75 20.07 2.75
CA HIS A 261 -6.52 19.55 2.18
C HIS A 261 -6.32 18.06 2.54
N PHE A 262 -6.57 17.71 3.82
CA PHE A 262 -6.57 16.33 4.26
C PHE A 262 -7.53 15.46 3.45
N SER A 263 -8.80 15.86 3.35
CA SER A 263 -9.82 15.10 2.64
C SER A 263 -9.50 14.92 1.16
N LYS A 264 -8.93 15.94 0.51
CA LYS A 264 -8.49 15.87 -0.88
C LYS A 264 -7.33 14.89 -1.04
N ALA A 265 -6.28 14.99 -0.21
CA ALA A 265 -5.12 14.10 -0.25
C ALA A 265 -5.52 12.65 0.05
N PHE A 266 -6.36 12.44 1.06
CA PHE A 266 -6.87 11.12 1.43
C PHE A 266 -7.66 10.48 0.29
N ARG A 267 -8.57 11.24 -0.35
CA ARG A 267 -9.34 10.76 -1.51
C ARG A 267 -8.45 10.45 -2.71
N GLN A 268 -7.44 11.25 -2.98
CA GLN A 268 -6.50 10.98 -4.06
C GLN A 268 -5.72 9.67 -3.84
N ALA A 269 -5.38 9.37 -2.59
CA ALA A 269 -4.62 8.18 -2.25
C ALA A 269 -5.48 6.91 -2.16
N THR A 270 -6.69 7.00 -1.61
CA THR A 270 -7.54 5.83 -1.31
C THR A 270 -8.70 5.64 -2.29
N GLY A 271 -9.03 6.67 -3.08
CA GLY A 271 -10.21 6.71 -3.94
C GLY A 271 -11.50 7.04 -3.19
N LEU A 272 -11.47 7.18 -1.85
CA LEU A 272 -12.64 7.50 -1.02
C LEU A 272 -12.39 8.72 -0.15
N THR A 273 -13.45 9.45 0.19
CA THR A 273 -13.37 10.47 1.24
C THR A 273 -13.11 9.79 2.59
N PRO A 274 -12.49 10.47 3.59
CA PRO A 274 -12.31 9.90 4.92
C PRO A 274 -13.60 9.41 5.57
N ARG A 275 -14.73 10.09 5.32
CA ARG A 275 -16.04 9.69 5.80
C ARG A 275 -16.53 8.42 5.14
N ALA A 276 -16.49 8.35 3.80
CA ALA A 276 -16.87 7.15 3.05
C ALA A 276 -15.96 5.95 3.39
N PHE A 277 -14.68 6.21 3.63
CA PHE A 277 -13.74 5.18 4.10
C PHE A 277 -14.17 4.61 5.46
N ARG A 278 -14.52 5.47 6.44
CA ARG A 278 -15.00 5.04 7.75
C ARG A 278 -16.32 4.26 7.66
N GLU A 279 -17.24 4.68 6.79
CA GLU A 279 -18.52 4.00 6.57
C GLU A 279 -18.36 2.60 5.92
N ALA A 280 -17.31 2.41 5.13
CA ALA A 280 -16.98 1.13 4.47
C ALA A 280 -16.14 0.19 5.34
N LEU A 281 -15.66 0.62 6.52
CA LEU A 281 -14.89 -0.25 7.40
C LEU A 281 -15.72 -1.48 7.79
N VAL A 282 -15.07 -2.62 7.72
CA VAL A 282 -15.59 -3.87 8.23
C VAL A 282 -15.51 -3.77 9.75
N LEU A 283 -16.62 -3.34 10.36
CA LEU A 283 -16.68 -3.06 11.78
C LEU A 283 -16.39 -4.30 12.63
N ARG A 284 -15.77 -4.01 13.77
CA ARG A 284 -15.32 -4.88 14.86
C ARG A 284 -16.35 -5.87 15.35
#